data_46497741399a7c2f0819eb0d4fe08ce2
#
_entry.id   46497741399a7c2f0819eb0d4fe08ce2
#
_cell.length_a   1.000
_cell.length_b   1.000
_cell.length_c   1.000
_cell.angle_alpha   90.00
_cell.angle_beta   90.00
_cell.angle_gamma   90.00
#
_symmetry.space_group_name_H-M   'P 1'
#
loop_
_entity.id
_entity.type
_entity.pdbx_description
1 polymer ?
#
loop_
_entity_poly.entity_id
_entity_poly.type
_entity_poly.pdbx_seq_one_letter_code
_entity_poly.pdbx_strand_id
1 'polypeptide(L)'
;MNYLGKTVLVLSCVGLISCSAVPVVTHQTPPTGTTSQAIQSATTKSLVCVAHPGDQANGQERYPGSGAEIGQRVEKAVQQAGWQTVAIKGDAGQSAAECVRRGGTHLLEIRVSHYEDNMTGWSGKPDRIELQLRLSPASQPAQARQVSYEARSNLVASAFAEWGNAKPVALLKGDFDHLVNRLLRDSR
;
A
#
# COMPACT_ATOMS: atom_id res chain seq x y z
N MET A 1 24.42 -26.80 42.95
CA MET A 1 23.24 -27.67 43.06
C MET A 1 22.66 -27.69 41.66
N ASN A 2 23.02 -28.72 40.83
CA ASN A 2 22.24 -29.94 40.61
C ASN A 2 20.92 -29.62 39.88
N TYR A 3 20.46 -30.16 38.74
CA TYR A 3 20.76 -31.39 37.97
C TYR A 3 20.21 -31.17 36.54
N LEU A 4 20.88 -31.69 35.52
CA LEU A 4 20.53 -32.85 34.68
C LEU A 4 19.14 -32.71 34.00
N GLY A 5 19.01 -32.83 32.72
CA GLY A 5 19.52 -33.77 31.73
C GLY A 5 18.32 -34.51 31.16
N LYS A 6 18.28 -34.75 29.87
CA LYS A 6 17.77 -35.92 29.12
C LYS A 6 17.52 -35.50 27.68
N THR A 7 18.36 -35.86 26.74
CA THR A 7 18.50 -37.13 26.02
C THR A 7 17.38 -37.38 25.00
N VAL A 8 17.70 -37.13 23.73
CA VAL A 8 17.70 -38.02 22.56
C VAL A 8 16.45 -38.86 22.33
N LEU A 9 15.85 -38.74 21.18
CA LEU A 9 15.43 -39.90 20.40
C LEU A 9 15.54 -39.63 18.89
N VAL A 10 16.49 -40.32 18.28
CA VAL A 10 16.62 -40.55 16.85
C VAL A 10 15.66 -41.69 16.49
N LEU A 11 14.85 -41.51 15.46
CA LEU A 11 14.19 -42.64 14.82
C LEU A 11 14.40 -42.55 13.31
N SER A 12 15.35 -43.39 12.85
CA SER A 12 15.54 -43.79 11.47
C SER A 12 14.43 -44.71 11.06
N CYS A 13 13.83 -44.51 9.89
CA CYS A 13 13.17 -45.56 9.13
C CYS A 13 13.68 -45.58 7.70
N VAL A 14 14.46 -46.62 7.45
CA VAL A 14 14.90 -47.11 6.15
C VAL A 14 13.82 -48.07 5.64
N GLY A 15 13.58 -48.10 4.35
CA GLY A 15 12.78 -49.13 3.68
C GLY A 15 12.34 -48.61 2.31
N LEU A 16 13.05 -48.83 1.28
CA LEU A 16 13.19 -49.97 0.37
C LEU A 16 12.08 -50.10 -0.67
N ILE A 17 12.53 -50.10 -1.89
CA ILE A 17 12.27 -51.02 -3.02
C ILE A 17 11.21 -50.57 -4.03
N SER A 18 11.74 -50.13 -5.15
CA SER A 18 11.62 -50.70 -6.51
C SER A 18 10.24 -51.01 -7.05
N CYS A 19 9.92 -50.39 -8.15
CA CYS A 19 9.44 -51.15 -9.33
C CYS A 19 9.67 -50.30 -10.59
N SER A 20 10.58 -50.81 -11.44
CA SER A 20 10.77 -50.34 -12.82
C SER A 20 9.57 -50.80 -13.64
N ALA A 21 8.83 -49.88 -14.19
CA ALA A 21 7.90 -50.13 -15.28
C ALA A 21 8.36 -49.36 -16.50
N VAL A 22 8.79 -50.09 -17.53
CA VAL A 22 9.16 -49.56 -18.84
C VAL A 22 7.85 -49.20 -19.55
N PRO A 23 7.62 -47.96 -19.95
CA PRO A 23 6.48 -47.67 -20.81
C PRO A 23 6.81 -48.00 -22.27
N VAL A 24 5.95 -48.82 -22.84
CA VAL A 24 5.87 -49.12 -24.27
C VAL A 24 5.54 -47.82 -25.01
N VAL A 25 6.42 -47.45 -25.93
CA VAL A 25 6.19 -46.32 -26.86
C VAL A 25 5.17 -46.76 -27.89
N THR A 26 3.95 -46.34 -27.76
CA THR A 26 2.94 -46.35 -28.82
C THR A 26 3.00 -45.02 -29.56
N HIS A 27 3.43 -45.08 -30.83
CA HIS A 27 3.31 -43.98 -31.79
C HIS A 27 1.83 -43.65 -32.01
N GLN A 28 1.38 -42.52 -31.44
CA GLN A 28 0.12 -41.89 -31.82
C GLN A 28 0.39 -40.70 -32.72
N THR A 29 -0.18 -40.75 -33.92
CA THR A 29 -0.25 -39.68 -34.91
C THR A 29 -0.87 -38.42 -34.27
N PRO A 30 -0.28 -37.22 -34.44
CA PRO A 30 -0.85 -36.00 -33.87
C PRO A 30 -2.15 -35.63 -34.60
N PRO A 31 -3.24 -35.34 -33.87
CA PRO A 31 -4.38 -34.67 -34.47
C PRO A 31 -4.02 -33.22 -34.74
N THR A 32 -4.12 -32.80 -35.98
CA THR A 32 -4.08 -31.42 -36.43
C THR A 32 -5.32 -30.70 -35.89
N GLY A 33 -5.18 -30.11 -34.73
CA GLY A 33 -6.17 -29.23 -34.12
C GLY A 33 -5.48 -27.98 -33.64
N THR A 34 -5.41 -26.98 -34.52
CA THR A 34 -4.98 -25.62 -34.14
C THR A 34 -6.04 -24.99 -33.21
N THR A 35 -5.98 -25.32 -31.94
CA THR A 35 -6.69 -24.56 -30.94
C THR A 35 -5.79 -23.40 -30.56
N SER A 36 -6.01 -22.24 -31.18
CA SER A 36 -5.53 -20.98 -30.68
C SER A 36 -6.09 -20.79 -29.26
N GLN A 37 -5.35 -21.22 -28.26
CA GLN A 37 -5.58 -20.77 -26.91
C GLN A 37 -5.31 -19.25 -26.93
N ALA A 38 -6.40 -18.48 -27.00
CA ALA A 38 -6.35 -17.08 -26.64
C ALA A 38 -5.74 -17.02 -25.24
N ILE A 39 -4.48 -16.60 -25.18
CA ILE A 39 -3.84 -16.20 -23.94
C ILE A 39 -4.71 -15.05 -23.44
N GLN A 40 -5.64 -15.37 -22.54
CA GLN A 40 -6.31 -14.35 -21.74
C GLN A 40 -5.19 -13.67 -20.97
N SER A 41 -4.76 -12.53 -21.48
CA SER A 41 -3.90 -11.60 -20.75
C SER A 41 -4.66 -11.24 -19.49
N ALA A 42 -4.40 -11.98 -18.42
CA ALA A 42 -4.83 -11.58 -17.10
C ALA A 42 -4.29 -10.18 -16.92
N THR A 43 -5.17 -9.20 -16.90
CA THR A 43 -4.81 -7.81 -16.64
C THR A 43 -4.24 -7.79 -15.23
N THR A 44 -2.93 -7.93 -15.13
CA THR A 44 -2.22 -7.88 -13.85
C THR A 44 -2.48 -6.50 -13.31
N LYS A 45 -3.35 -6.39 -12.30
CA LYS A 45 -3.62 -5.11 -11.64
C LYS A 45 -2.30 -4.58 -11.15
N SER A 46 -1.92 -3.40 -11.62
CA SER A 46 -0.67 -2.75 -11.20
C SER A 46 -0.68 -2.56 -9.68
N LEU A 47 0.40 -2.98 -9.04
CA LEU A 47 0.59 -2.89 -7.60
C LEU A 47 1.31 -1.59 -7.25
N VAL A 48 0.67 -0.76 -6.41
CA VAL A 48 1.24 0.47 -5.87
C VAL A 48 1.71 0.23 -4.45
N CYS A 49 2.98 0.49 -4.20
CA CYS A 49 3.51 0.58 -2.86
C CYS A 49 3.21 1.97 -2.30
N VAL A 50 2.53 2.03 -1.17
CA VAL A 50 2.22 3.30 -0.49
C VAL A 50 3.17 3.47 0.69
N ALA A 51 4.06 4.46 0.60
CA ALA A 51 4.98 4.81 1.67
C ALA A 51 4.23 5.65 2.71
N HIS A 52 3.95 5.05 3.87
CA HIS A 52 3.28 5.74 4.97
C HIS A 52 4.21 6.80 5.56
N PRO A 53 3.74 8.03 5.79
CA PRO A 53 4.51 9.05 6.47
C PRO A 53 4.70 8.70 7.95
N GLY A 54 5.65 9.34 8.59
CA GLY A 54 5.76 9.31 10.05
C GLY A 54 4.61 10.04 10.72
N ASP A 55 4.49 9.88 12.05
CA ASP A 55 3.50 10.62 12.82
C ASP A 55 3.79 12.11 12.76
N GLN A 56 2.72 12.89 12.69
CA GLN A 56 2.79 14.32 12.50
C GLN A 56 3.03 15.06 13.81
N ALA A 57 3.50 16.30 13.70
CA ALA A 57 3.67 17.21 14.81
C ALA A 57 3.45 18.66 14.35
N ASN A 58 2.93 19.49 15.23
CA ASN A 58 2.83 20.93 15.04
C ASN A 58 3.38 21.65 16.28
N GLY A 59 4.57 22.25 16.16
CA GLY A 59 5.29 22.80 17.31
C GLY A 59 5.61 21.74 18.35
N GLN A 60 5.06 21.87 19.55
CA GLN A 60 5.21 20.91 20.65
C GLN A 60 4.14 19.80 20.63
N GLU A 61 3.08 20.00 19.89
CA GLU A 61 1.99 19.05 19.78
C GLU A 61 2.40 17.84 18.93
N ARG A 62 2.03 16.65 19.39
CA ARG A 62 2.30 15.37 18.72
C ARG A 62 0.99 14.67 18.43
N TYR A 63 0.89 14.07 17.25
CA TYR A 63 -0.31 13.35 16.78
C TYR A 63 0.01 11.88 16.55
N PRO A 64 0.09 11.06 17.61
CA PRO A 64 0.43 9.63 17.47
C PRO A 64 -0.59 8.91 16.61
N GLY A 65 -0.10 8.05 15.69
CA GLY A 65 -0.94 7.28 14.76
C GLY A 65 -1.37 8.04 13.51
N SER A 66 -1.15 9.35 13.42
CA SER A 66 -1.57 10.18 12.28
C SER A 66 -0.91 9.72 10.97
N GLY A 67 0.34 9.29 11.00
CA GLY A 67 1.02 8.77 9.82
C GLY A 67 0.36 7.53 9.26
N ALA A 68 -0.02 6.60 10.13
CA ALA A 68 -0.72 5.39 9.72
C ALA A 68 -2.14 5.69 9.18
N GLU A 69 -2.88 6.59 9.82
CA GLU A 69 -4.22 7.01 9.39
C GLU A 69 -4.19 7.66 8.01
N ILE A 70 -3.23 8.56 7.76
CA ILE A 70 -3.03 9.19 6.45
C ILE A 70 -2.68 8.14 5.40
N GLY A 71 -1.74 7.24 5.70
CA GLY A 71 -1.33 6.18 4.78
C GLY A 71 -2.50 5.30 4.39
N GLN A 72 -3.28 4.81 5.36
CA GLN A 72 -4.48 3.99 5.12
C GLN A 72 -5.55 4.73 4.29
N ARG A 73 -5.72 6.03 4.53
CA ARG A 73 -6.67 6.84 3.76
C ARG A 73 -6.24 6.97 2.30
N VAL A 74 -4.94 7.15 2.05
CA VAL A 74 -4.37 7.18 0.68
C VAL A 74 -4.51 5.82 0.02
N GLU A 75 -4.18 4.72 0.70
CA GLU A 75 -4.38 3.36 0.17
C GLU A 75 -5.82 3.13 -0.26
N LYS A 76 -6.78 3.54 0.56
CA LYS A 76 -8.20 3.44 0.22
C LYS A 76 -8.53 4.18 -1.08
N ALA A 77 -8.01 5.39 -1.29
CA ALA A 77 -8.22 6.15 -2.53
C ALA A 77 -7.60 5.45 -3.75
N VAL A 78 -6.39 4.87 -3.60
CA VAL A 78 -5.72 4.08 -4.64
C VAL A 78 -6.52 2.83 -5.00
N GLN A 79 -7.05 2.12 -4.00
CA GLN A 79 -7.90 0.94 -4.19
C GLN A 79 -9.23 1.29 -4.89
N GLN A 80 -9.84 2.41 -4.53
CA GLN A 80 -11.04 2.93 -5.19
C GLN A 80 -10.80 3.30 -6.66
N ALA A 81 -9.56 3.71 -7.00
CA ALA A 81 -9.14 3.91 -8.39
C ALA A 81 -8.85 2.60 -9.15
N GLY A 82 -9.05 1.44 -8.54
CA GLY A 82 -8.93 0.10 -9.15
C GLY A 82 -7.52 -0.49 -9.13
N TRP A 83 -6.60 0.05 -8.33
CA TRP A 83 -5.24 -0.47 -8.17
C TRP A 83 -5.13 -1.35 -6.91
N GLN A 84 -4.14 -2.23 -6.90
CA GLN A 84 -3.76 -2.95 -5.68
C GLN A 84 -2.76 -2.11 -4.89
N THR A 85 -2.76 -2.25 -3.57
CA THR A 85 -1.85 -1.53 -2.69
C THR A 85 -1.10 -2.46 -1.77
N VAL A 86 0.11 -2.04 -1.41
CA VAL A 86 0.88 -2.60 -0.30
C VAL A 86 1.51 -1.46 0.49
N ALA A 87 1.26 -1.43 1.80
CA ALA A 87 1.91 -0.48 2.69
C ALA A 87 3.40 -0.78 2.82
N ILE A 88 4.22 0.26 2.73
CA ILE A 88 5.64 0.17 3.06
C ILE A 88 6.01 1.23 4.07
N LYS A 89 7.00 0.91 4.93
CA LYS A 89 7.59 1.83 5.88
C LYS A 89 9.01 2.14 5.42
N GLY A 90 9.43 3.36 5.54
CA GLY A 90 10.82 3.73 5.29
C GLY A 90 10.98 5.09 4.62
N ASP A 91 12.21 5.55 4.63
CA ASP A 91 12.60 6.79 3.95
C ASP A 91 12.57 6.61 2.43
N ALA A 92 12.38 7.72 1.71
CA ALA A 92 12.17 7.73 0.27
C ALA A 92 13.21 6.90 -0.54
N GLY A 93 14.47 6.90 -0.12
CA GLY A 93 15.53 6.15 -0.81
C GLY A 93 15.45 4.63 -0.66
N GLN A 94 14.92 4.13 0.47
CA GLN A 94 14.77 2.71 0.74
C GLN A 94 13.43 2.18 0.19
N SER A 95 12.44 3.05 0.08
CA SER A 95 11.07 2.71 -0.32
C SER A 95 10.98 2.16 -1.75
N ALA A 96 11.78 2.68 -2.70
CA ALA A 96 11.76 2.20 -4.09
C ALA A 96 12.28 0.76 -4.21
N ALA A 97 13.40 0.45 -3.56
CA ALA A 97 13.98 -0.90 -3.56
C ALA A 97 13.04 -1.90 -2.85
N GLU A 98 12.43 -1.49 -1.74
CA GLU A 98 11.44 -2.30 -1.03
C GLU A 98 10.20 -2.56 -1.89
N CYS A 99 9.73 -1.56 -2.62
CA CYS A 99 8.60 -1.69 -3.52
C CYS A 99 8.87 -2.71 -4.62
N VAL A 100 10.02 -2.62 -5.29
CA VAL A 100 10.44 -3.61 -6.31
C VAL A 100 10.50 -5.01 -5.72
N ARG A 101 11.07 -5.17 -4.52
CA ARG A 101 11.17 -6.45 -3.82
C ARG A 101 9.80 -7.09 -3.54
N ARG A 102 8.78 -6.28 -3.30
CA ARG A 102 7.40 -6.72 -3.10
C ARG A 102 6.60 -6.89 -4.40
N GLY A 103 7.25 -6.75 -5.55
CA GLY A 103 6.59 -6.85 -6.85
C GLY A 103 5.76 -5.63 -7.22
N GLY A 104 5.96 -4.50 -6.54
CA GLY A 104 5.31 -3.25 -6.85
C GLY A 104 5.82 -2.63 -8.14
N THR A 105 4.91 -2.08 -8.93
CA THR A 105 5.22 -1.40 -10.19
C THR A 105 5.41 0.10 -9.99
N HIS A 106 4.72 0.67 -9.02
CA HIS A 106 4.75 2.10 -8.71
C HIS A 106 4.95 2.33 -7.22
N LEU A 107 5.66 3.39 -6.90
CA LEU A 107 5.82 3.90 -5.54
C LEU A 107 5.04 5.20 -5.40
N LEU A 108 4.16 5.26 -4.42
CA LEU A 108 3.44 6.45 -4.00
C LEU A 108 3.99 6.91 -2.65
N GLU A 109 4.70 8.03 -2.67
CA GLU A 109 5.25 8.68 -1.49
C GLU A 109 4.31 9.76 -1.00
N ILE A 110 4.11 9.83 0.31
CA ILE A 110 3.25 10.81 0.96
C ILE A 110 4.14 11.72 1.81
N ARG A 111 4.14 13.01 1.50
CA ARG A 111 4.76 14.05 2.31
C ARG A 111 3.68 14.96 2.87
N VAL A 112 3.61 15.05 4.18
CA VAL A 112 2.72 15.97 4.88
C VAL A 112 3.50 17.25 5.17
N SER A 113 3.04 18.38 4.63
CA SER A 113 3.65 19.70 4.85
C SER A 113 3.00 20.48 5.99
N HIS A 114 1.73 20.15 6.26
CA HIS A 114 0.99 20.76 7.37
C HIS A 114 -0.04 19.79 7.92
N TYR A 115 -0.10 19.70 9.26
CA TYR A 115 -1.11 18.91 9.97
C TYR A 115 -1.46 19.62 11.25
N GLU A 116 -2.71 20.03 11.41
CA GLU A 116 -3.18 20.82 12.53
C GLU A 116 -4.56 20.34 12.95
N ASP A 117 -4.63 19.79 14.16
CA ASP A 117 -5.86 19.33 14.81
C ASP A 117 -6.20 20.34 15.92
N ASN A 118 -7.10 21.24 15.62
CA ASN A 118 -7.46 22.34 16.50
C ASN A 118 -8.68 22.03 17.37
N MET A 119 -9.21 20.80 17.33
CA MET A 119 -10.48 20.49 17.98
C MET A 119 -11.56 21.54 17.59
N THR A 120 -11.79 21.71 16.30
CA THR A 120 -12.54 22.84 15.68
C THR A 120 -13.84 23.18 16.40
N GLY A 121 -14.61 22.18 16.84
CA GLY A 121 -15.86 22.38 17.57
C GLY A 121 -15.73 23.14 18.90
N TRP A 122 -14.54 23.17 19.48
CA TRP A 122 -14.29 23.81 20.78
C TRP A 122 -13.44 25.07 20.67
N SER A 123 -12.42 25.03 19.81
CA SER A 123 -11.45 26.13 19.69
C SER A 123 -11.94 27.26 18.77
N GLY A 124 -12.89 26.97 17.89
CA GLY A 124 -13.29 27.87 16.81
C GLY A 124 -12.21 28.08 15.74
N LYS A 125 -11.14 27.25 15.76
CA LYS A 125 -10.09 27.28 14.75
C LYS A 125 -10.27 26.09 13.80
N PRO A 126 -10.11 26.28 12.48
CA PRO A 126 -10.24 25.18 11.52
C PRO A 126 -9.07 24.21 11.65
N ASP A 127 -9.35 22.90 11.56
CA ASP A 127 -8.34 21.90 11.29
C ASP A 127 -7.78 22.07 9.89
N ARG A 128 -6.54 21.68 9.68
CA ARG A 128 -5.86 21.82 8.39
C ARG A 128 -4.97 20.63 8.11
N ILE A 129 -5.03 20.18 6.86
CA ILE A 129 -4.09 19.20 6.33
C ILE A 129 -3.58 19.65 4.97
N GLU A 130 -2.27 19.59 4.78
CA GLU A 130 -1.62 19.77 3.49
C GLU A 130 -0.69 18.60 3.23
N LEU A 131 -0.80 18.02 2.06
CA LEU A 131 0.08 16.93 1.67
C LEU A 131 0.45 17.00 0.18
N GLN A 132 1.58 16.39 -0.12
CA GLN A 132 2.06 16.17 -1.46
C GLN A 132 2.10 14.66 -1.70
N LEU A 133 1.56 14.23 -2.82
CA LEU A 133 1.63 12.86 -3.32
C LEU A 133 2.59 12.81 -4.49
N ARG A 134 3.62 11.98 -4.38
CA ARG A 134 4.60 11.76 -5.44
C ARG A 134 4.51 10.32 -5.91
N LEU A 135 4.08 10.11 -7.15
CA LEU A 135 3.99 8.81 -7.79
C LEU A 135 5.11 8.63 -8.80
N SER A 136 5.85 7.53 -8.70
CA SER A 136 6.91 7.18 -9.64
C SER A 136 6.86 5.71 -10.01
N PRO A 137 7.33 5.30 -11.21
CA PRO A 137 7.65 3.90 -11.46
C PRO A 137 8.70 3.45 -10.44
N ALA A 138 8.50 2.29 -9.80
CA ALA A 138 9.40 1.81 -8.75
C ALA A 138 10.83 1.57 -9.26
N SER A 139 10.98 1.21 -10.54
CA SER A 139 12.28 1.02 -11.21
C SER A 139 12.94 2.32 -11.67
N GLN A 140 12.19 3.43 -11.75
CA GLN A 140 12.66 4.71 -12.27
C GLN A 140 12.16 5.89 -11.41
N PRO A 141 12.63 6.03 -10.16
CA PRO A 141 12.12 7.05 -9.23
C PRO A 141 12.29 8.50 -9.71
N ALA A 142 13.19 8.74 -10.68
CA ALA A 142 13.40 10.06 -11.27
C ALA A 142 12.21 10.52 -12.15
N GLN A 143 11.41 9.59 -12.68
CA GLN A 143 10.24 9.89 -13.50
C GLN A 143 8.97 10.07 -12.64
N ALA A 144 9.08 10.85 -11.58
CA ALA A 144 7.97 11.07 -10.67
C ALA A 144 7.03 12.17 -11.16
N ARG A 145 5.74 11.96 -10.87
CA ARG A 145 4.70 13.00 -10.94
C ARG A 145 4.30 13.37 -9.53
N GLN A 146 3.91 14.61 -9.35
CA GLN A 146 3.56 15.14 -8.03
C GLN A 146 2.28 15.95 -8.12
N VAL A 147 1.45 15.81 -7.09
CA VAL A 147 0.27 16.63 -6.87
C VAL A 147 0.23 17.08 -5.41
N SER A 148 -0.37 18.24 -5.17
CA SER A 148 -0.57 18.76 -3.82
C SER A 148 -2.05 18.84 -3.50
N TYR A 149 -2.39 18.62 -2.26
CA TYR A 149 -3.74 18.73 -1.72
C TYR A 149 -3.73 19.54 -0.43
N GLU A 150 -4.66 20.47 -0.31
CA GLU A 150 -4.89 21.24 0.91
C GLU A 150 -6.38 21.17 1.23
N ALA A 151 -6.69 20.96 2.50
CA ALA A 151 -8.06 21.06 2.99
C ALA A 151 -8.10 21.67 4.40
N ARG A 152 -9.19 22.36 4.66
CA ARG A 152 -9.50 22.96 5.97
C ARG A 152 -10.92 22.60 6.39
N SER A 153 -11.15 22.41 7.68
CA SER A 153 -12.49 22.20 8.18
C SER A 153 -13.33 23.47 8.03
N ASN A 154 -14.62 23.28 7.77
CA ASN A 154 -15.57 24.40 7.75
C ASN A 154 -16.09 24.62 9.16
N LEU A 155 -15.81 25.76 9.75
CA LEU A 155 -16.23 26.14 11.12
C LEU A 155 -17.73 25.98 11.35
N VAL A 156 -18.56 26.34 10.37
CA VAL A 156 -20.01 26.27 10.48
C VAL A 156 -20.49 24.83 10.44
N ALA A 157 -19.97 24.01 9.53
CA ALA A 157 -20.33 22.60 9.43
C ALA A 157 -19.83 21.82 10.65
N SER A 158 -18.64 22.12 11.14
CA SER A 158 -18.05 21.47 12.31
C SER A 158 -18.83 21.77 13.59
N ALA A 159 -19.36 22.98 13.75
CA ALA A 159 -20.16 23.35 14.92
C ALA A 159 -21.49 22.57 15.04
N PHE A 160 -22.05 22.12 13.93
CA PHE A 160 -23.33 21.41 13.88
C PHE A 160 -23.22 19.90 13.67
N ALA A 161 -22.16 19.42 13.02
CA ALA A 161 -22.05 18.02 12.62
C ALA A 161 -21.00 17.22 13.43
N GLU A 162 -20.06 17.87 14.07
CA GLU A 162 -18.88 17.24 14.69
C GLU A 162 -18.76 17.58 16.18
N TRP A 163 -19.74 17.15 16.97
CA TRP A 163 -19.57 17.09 18.44
C TRP A 163 -18.51 16.06 18.86
N GLY A 164 -17.92 15.35 17.90
CA GLY A 164 -16.79 14.46 18.07
C GLY A 164 -15.62 15.00 17.26
N ASN A 165 -14.49 15.19 17.91
CA ASN A 165 -13.21 15.64 17.36
C ASN A 165 -12.86 14.90 16.05
N ALA A 166 -13.29 15.45 14.90
CA ALA A 166 -12.93 14.90 13.60
C ALA A 166 -11.47 15.23 13.33
N LYS A 167 -10.64 14.21 13.21
CA LYS A 167 -9.22 14.39 12.92
C LYS A 167 -9.02 14.99 11.52
N PRO A 168 -7.93 15.74 11.28
CA PRO A 168 -7.61 16.34 9.98
C PRO A 168 -7.61 15.32 8.82
N VAL A 169 -7.34 14.04 9.07
CA VAL A 169 -7.43 12.99 8.04
C VAL A 169 -8.84 12.84 7.46
N ALA A 170 -9.88 13.20 8.19
CA ALA A 170 -11.26 13.18 7.70
C ALA A 170 -11.52 14.23 6.59
N LEU A 171 -10.63 15.20 6.44
CA LEU A 171 -10.67 16.19 5.35
C LEU A 171 -10.22 15.62 4.00
N LEU A 172 -9.56 14.45 4.01
CA LEU A 172 -9.13 13.74 2.78
C LEU A 172 -10.32 12.99 2.18
N LYS A 173 -11.27 13.71 1.57
CA LYS A 173 -12.50 13.14 0.98
C LYS A 173 -12.88 13.87 -0.32
N GLY A 174 -13.76 13.26 -1.11
CA GLY A 174 -14.31 13.87 -2.33
C GLY A 174 -13.22 14.23 -3.34
N ASP A 175 -12.85 15.49 -3.41
CA ASP A 175 -11.85 16.00 -4.35
C ASP A 175 -10.50 15.32 -4.20
N PHE A 176 -10.15 14.85 -3.00
CA PHE A 176 -8.95 14.06 -2.77
C PHE A 176 -8.95 12.74 -3.56
N ASP A 177 -10.05 12.02 -3.57
CA ASP A 177 -10.17 10.77 -4.31
C ASP A 177 -10.07 11.00 -5.82
N HIS A 178 -10.65 12.10 -6.31
CA HIS A 178 -10.51 12.52 -7.71
C HIS A 178 -9.07 12.88 -8.06
N LEU A 179 -8.35 13.55 -7.16
CA LEU A 179 -6.94 13.91 -7.34
C LEU A 179 -6.07 12.65 -7.47
N VAL A 180 -6.23 11.69 -6.53
CA VAL A 180 -5.50 10.41 -6.55
C VAL A 180 -5.79 9.63 -7.83
N ASN A 181 -7.05 9.52 -8.22
CA ASN A 181 -7.45 8.83 -9.44
C ASN A 181 -6.81 9.46 -10.70
N ARG A 182 -6.77 10.79 -10.80
CA ARG A 182 -6.12 11.50 -11.91
C ARG A 182 -4.62 11.21 -11.93
N LEU A 183 -3.92 11.30 -10.78
CA LEU A 183 -2.50 11.01 -10.67
C LEU A 183 -2.16 9.59 -11.17
N LEU A 184 -2.99 8.60 -10.82
CA LEU A 184 -2.81 7.21 -11.22
C LEU A 184 -3.14 6.95 -12.70
N ARG A 185 -4.15 7.60 -13.26
CA ARG A 185 -4.51 7.43 -14.67
C ARG A 185 -3.44 7.92 -15.62
N ASP A 186 -2.83 9.03 -15.30
CA ASP A 186 -1.80 9.65 -16.12
C ASP A 186 -0.46 8.88 -16.09
N SER A 187 -0.35 7.82 -15.27
CA SER A 187 0.83 6.96 -15.14
C SER A 187 0.70 5.58 -15.82
N ARG A 188 -0.41 5.34 -16.52
CA ARG A 188 -0.65 4.10 -17.29
C ARG A 188 0.03 4.08 -18.64
#